data_14185c9aedf6d4064919180f57c09ebe
#
_entry.id   14185c9aedf6d4064919180f57c09ebe
#
_cell.length_a   1.000
_cell.length_b   1.000
_cell.length_c   1.000
_cell.angle_alpha   90.00
_cell.angle_beta   90.00
_cell.angle_gamma   90.00
#
_symmetry.space_group_name_H-M   'P 1'
#
loop_
_entity.id
_entity.type
_entity.pdbx_description
1 polymer ?
#
loop_
_entity_poly.entity_id
_entity_poly.type
_entity_poly.pdbx_seq_one_letter_code
_entity_poly.pdbx_strand_id
1 'polypeptide(L)'
;FLIDSLSSSLYMFGCPLRIAVLIPSFIFALCIVMGFYILSFSLTKSTTVSVIATLFFFLNGGFGFSYFFESAKEDPSNFTKFFTEYYQTPTNYNEHNIRWSNVICDMIIPQRTTMAGWCVILFELEMLVNAVKNKKTSYFIILGVIAGCMPMIHTHSLLALGIISAGMFFLYLYD
;
A
#
# COMPACT_ATOMS: atom_id res chain seq x y z
N PHE A 1 0.87 11.89 -10.57
CA PHE A 1 -0.01 13.00 -10.97
C PHE A 1 -1.28 13.12 -10.12
N LEU A 2 -2.13 12.08 -9.99
CA LEU A 2 -3.45 12.19 -9.37
C LEU A 2 -3.43 12.83 -7.98
N ILE A 3 -2.61 12.31 -7.06
CA ILE A 3 -2.56 12.82 -5.69
C ILE A 3 -2.00 14.25 -5.62
N ASP A 4 -1.09 14.60 -6.51
CA ASP A 4 -0.50 15.94 -6.56
C ASP A 4 -1.46 16.94 -7.18
N SER A 5 -2.25 16.53 -8.19
CA SER A 5 -3.33 17.35 -8.75
C SER A 5 -4.39 17.67 -7.71
N LEU A 6 -4.78 16.69 -6.87
CA LEU A 6 -5.70 16.92 -5.77
C LEU A 6 -5.14 17.92 -4.75
N SER A 7 -3.86 17.76 -4.39
CA SER A 7 -3.20 18.69 -3.47
C SER A 7 -3.09 20.10 -4.05
N SER A 8 -2.76 20.22 -5.34
CA SER A 8 -2.70 21.51 -6.04
C SER A 8 -4.07 22.17 -6.10
N SER A 9 -5.13 21.41 -6.35
CA SER A 9 -6.50 21.94 -6.35
C SER A 9 -6.88 22.47 -4.98
N LEU A 10 -6.60 21.71 -3.90
CA LEU A 10 -6.88 22.19 -2.54
C LEU A 10 -6.09 23.46 -2.19
N TYR A 11 -4.82 23.53 -2.62
CA TYR A 11 -3.99 24.71 -2.42
C TYR A 11 -4.57 25.94 -3.17
N MET A 12 -5.02 25.75 -4.40
CA MET A 12 -5.66 26.82 -5.19
C MET A 12 -6.99 27.30 -4.57
N PHE A 13 -7.70 26.45 -3.85
CA PHE A 13 -8.89 26.81 -3.06
C PHE A 13 -8.56 27.49 -1.72
N GLY A 14 -7.30 27.81 -1.46
CA GLY A 14 -6.86 28.55 -0.27
C GLY A 14 -6.48 27.69 0.93
N CYS A 15 -6.39 26.36 0.79
CA CYS A 15 -5.86 25.51 1.86
C CYS A 15 -4.37 25.77 2.06
N PRO A 16 -3.86 25.85 3.30
CA PRO A 16 -2.44 25.86 3.58
C PRO A 16 -1.75 24.64 2.93
N LEU A 17 -0.57 24.84 2.34
CA LEU A 17 0.15 23.80 1.60
C LEU A 17 0.29 22.48 2.39
N ARG A 18 0.61 22.57 3.67
CA ARG A 18 0.74 21.40 4.56
C ARG A 18 -0.57 20.59 4.62
N ILE A 19 -1.71 21.25 4.76
CA ILE A 19 -3.02 20.62 4.84
C ILE A 19 -3.42 20.05 3.47
N ALA A 20 -3.18 20.81 2.40
CA ALA A 20 -3.44 20.37 1.02
C ALA A 20 -2.68 19.11 0.64
N VAL A 21 -1.48 18.88 1.24
CA VAL A 21 -0.69 17.66 1.04
C VAL A 21 -1.16 16.53 1.97
N LEU A 22 -1.43 16.82 3.24
CA LEU A 22 -1.74 15.79 4.24
C LEU A 22 -3.12 15.16 4.03
N ILE A 23 -4.16 15.95 3.70
CA ILE A 23 -5.53 15.42 3.56
C ILE A 23 -5.62 14.33 2.48
N PRO A 24 -5.19 14.55 1.22
CA PRO A 24 -5.23 13.49 0.22
C PRO A 24 -4.38 12.28 0.62
N SER A 25 -3.19 12.50 1.17
CA SER A 25 -2.31 11.40 1.61
C SER A 25 -2.98 10.53 2.68
N PHE A 26 -3.62 11.14 3.66
CA PHE A 26 -4.34 10.43 4.71
C PHE A 26 -5.53 9.63 4.16
N ILE A 27 -6.32 10.24 3.26
CA ILE A 27 -7.46 9.56 2.63
C ILE A 27 -6.98 8.35 1.83
N PHE A 28 -5.94 8.49 1.00
CA PHE A 28 -5.40 7.38 0.22
C PHE A 28 -4.81 6.29 1.12
N ALA A 29 -4.13 6.64 2.21
CA ALA A 29 -3.61 5.67 3.17
C ALA A 29 -4.75 4.85 3.81
N LEU A 30 -5.84 5.50 4.23
CA LEU A 30 -7.03 4.80 4.72
C LEU A 30 -7.65 3.88 3.66
N CYS A 31 -7.77 4.38 2.43
CA CYS A 31 -8.30 3.58 1.32
C CYS A 31 -7.43 2.35 1.03
N ILE A 32 -6.10 2.44 1.15
CA ILE A 32 -5.20 1.28 0.99
C ILE A 32 -5.48 0.23 2.07
N VAL A 33 -5.57 0.65 3.34
CA VAL A 33 -5.87 -0.28 4.45
C VAL A 33 -7.21 -0.96 4.24
N MET A 34 -8.25 -0.18 3.91
CA MET A 34 -9.59 -0.70 3.63
C MET A 34 -9.61 -1.61 2.40
N GLY A 35 -8.96 -1.20 1.30
CA GLY A 35 -8.88 -1.97 0.07
C GLY A 35 -8.19 -3.31 0.27
N PHE A 36 -7.10 -3.34 1.03
CA PHE A 36 -6.40 -4.60 1.35
C PHE A 36 -7.27 -5.53 2.22
N TYR A 37 -7.96 -4.97 3.23
CA TYR A 37 -8.90 -5.73 4.04
C TYR A 37 -10.04 -6.32 3.19
N ILE A 38 -10.67 -5.50 2.33
CA ILE A 38 -11.79 -5.92 1.48
C ILE A 38 -11.35 -7.02 0.50
N LEU A 39 -10.19 -6.85 -0.15
CA LEU A 39 -9.62 -7.85 -1.04
C LEU A 39 -9.35 -9.16 -0.29
N SER A 40 -8.71 -9.09 0.88
CA SER A 40 -8.44 -10.25 1.72
C SER A 40 -9.74 -10.97 2.14
N PHE A 41 -10.76 -10.21 2.49
CA PHE A 41 -12.08 -10.77 2.84
C PHE A 41 -12.80 -11.38 1.62
N SER A 42 -12.67 -10.74 0.46
CA SER A 42 -13.24 -11.28 -0.78
C SER A 42 -12.66 -12.65 -1.14
N LEU A 43 -11.37 -12.85 -0.86
CA LEU A 43 -10.65 -14.11 -1.13
C LEU A 43 -10.94 -15.18 -0.05
N THR A 44 -10.87 -14.82 1.23
CA THR A 44 -10.89 -15.78 2.34
C THR A 44 -12.26 -16.01 2.98
N LYS A 45 -13.17 -15.03 2.82
CA LYS A 45 -14.49 -14.98 3.48
C LYS A 45 -14.43 -15.06 5.02
N SER A 46 -13.28 -14.74 5.60
CA SER A 46 -13.04 -14.77 7.05
C SER A 46 -12.56 -13.41 7.53
N THR A 47 -13.32 -12.79 8.43
CA THR A 47 -12.96 -11.51 9.07
C THR A 47 -11.63 -11.61 9.81
N THR A 48 -11.46 -12.67 10.61
CA THR A 48 -10.23 -12.87 11.39
C THR A 48 -9.00 -12.98 10.50
N VAL A 49 -9.08 -13.80 9.44
CA VAL A 49 -7.96 -13.94 8.49
C VAL A 49 -7.66 -12.61 7.80
N SER A 50 -8.70 -11.87 7.39
CA SER A 50 -8.53 -10.58 6.70
C SER A 50 -7.88 -9.52 7.60
N VAL A 51 -8.27 -9.47 8.88
CA VAL A 51 -7.63 -8.56 9.86
C VAL A 51 -6.17 -8.94 10.06
N ILE A 52 -5.88 -10.22 10.30
CA ILE A 52 -4.49 -10.69 10.51
C ILE A 52 -3.64 -10.44 9.27
N ALA A 53 -4.15 -10.73 8.07
CA ALA A 53 -3.44 -10.49 6.81
C ALA A 53 -3.14 -8.99 6.63
N THR A 54 -4.11 -8.11 6.94
CA THR A 54 -3.93 -6.67 6.87
C THR A 54 -2.85 -6.20 7.85
N LEU A 55 -2.91 -6.65 9.10
CA LEU A 55 -1.90 -6.33 10.10
C LEU A 55 -0.51 -6.80 9.67
N PHE A 56 -0.36 -8.04 9.21
CA PHE A 56 0.93 -8.55 8.76
C PHE A 56 1.47 -7.84 7.53
N PHE A 57 0.61 -7.39 6.62
CA PHE A 57 1.04 -6.63 5.45
C PHE A 57 1.63 -5.27 5.83
N PHE A 58 0.96 -4.53 6.71
CA PHE A 58 1.40 -3.18 7.07
C PHE A 58 2.44 -3.16 8.19
N LEU A 59 2.36 -4.09 9.14
CA LEU A 59 3.28 -4.19 10.27
C LEU A 59 4.41 -5.19 10.02
N ASN A 60 4.64 -5.56 8.75
CA ASN A 60 5.77 -6.41 8.41
C ASN A 60 7.08 -5.71 8.77
N GLY A 61 8.03 -6.48 9.26
CA GLY A 61 9.35 -6.00 9.61
C GLY A 61 10.35 -7.16 9.59
N GLY A 62 11.61 -6.86 9.34
CA GLY A 62 12.69 -7.83 9.51
C GLY A 62 13.10 -7.97 10.97
N PHE A 63 14.13 -8.76 11.22
CA PHE A 63 14.69 -8.98 12.57
C PHE A 63 15.51 -7.80 13.11
N GLY A 64 15.47 -6.64 12.45
CA GLY A 64 16.17 -5.42 12.87
C GLY A 64 15.80 -4.91 14.27
N PHE A 65 14.63 -5.29 14.79
CA PHE A 65 14.25 -4.99 16.17
C PHE A 65 15.23 -5.58 17.22
N SER A 66 15.95 -6.66 16.89
CA SER A 66 16.95 -7.23 17.80
C SER A 66 18.07 -6.23 18.12
N TYR A 67 18.54 -5.49 17.14
CA TYR A 67 19.57 -4.46 17.31
C TYR A 67 19.08 -3.28 18.14
N PHE A 68 17.81 -2.93 18.04
CA PHE A 68 17.20 -1.92 18.90
C PHE A 68 17.23 -2.36 20.37
N PHE A 69 16.87 -3.61 20.65
CA PHE A 69 16.91 -4.14 22.02
C PHE A 69 18.35 -4.34 22.53
N GLU A 70 19.30 -4.69 21.69
CA GLU A 70 20.72 -4.74 22.06
C GLU A 70 21.24 -3.36 22.44
N SER A 71 20.99 -2.35 21.61
CA SER A 71 21.35 -0.95 21.91
C SER A 71 20.70 -0.43 23.20
N ALA A 72 19.44 -0.81 23.45
CA ALA A 72 18.74 -0.43 24.67
C ALA A 72 19.25 -1.17 25.92
N LYS A 73 19.85 -2.36 25.78
CA LYS A 73 20.52 -3.08 26.87
C LYS A 73 21.85 -2.45 27.22
N GLU A 74 22.60 -1.98 26.21
CA GLU A 74 23.88 -1.30 26.41
C GLU A 74 23.71 0.05 27.09
N ASP A 75 22.70 0.83 26.65
CA ASP A 75 22.34 2.11 27.23
C ASP A 75 20.80 2.26 27.27
N PRO A 76 20.16 2.13 28.45
CA PRO A 76 18.71 2.28 28.59
C PRO A 76 18.16 3.62 28.10
N SER A 77 18.98 4.68 28.04
CA SER A 77 18.56 5.98 27.50
C SER A 77 18.24 5.92 26.00
N ASN A 78 18.77 4.95 25.25
CA ASN A 78 18.51 4.77 23.84
C ASN A 78 17.05 4.41 23.55
N PHE A 79 16.36 3.81 24.52
CA PHE A 79 14.92 3.55 24.40
C PHE A 79 14.10 4.84 24.35
N THR A 80 14.48 5.86 25.13
CA THR A 80 13.78 7.16 25.13
C THR A 80 14.20 8.04 23.96
N LYS A 81 15.43 7.95 23.50
CA LYS A 81 15.93 8.67 22.31
C LYS A 81 15.12 8.37 21.05
N PHE A 82 14.57 7.16 20.92
CA PHE A 82 13.69 6.80 19.83
C PHE A 82 12.50 7.77 19.65
N PHE A 83 11.98 8.35 20.72
CA PHE A 83 10.85 9.29 20.66
C PHE A 83 11.26 10.76 20.53
N THR A 84 12.51 11.10 20.85
CA THR A 84 12.98 12.49 20.96
C THR A 84 14.00 12.87 19.92
N GLU A 85 14.71 11.91 19.35
CA GLU A 85 15.79 12.11 18.38
C GLU A 85 15.53 11.35 17.07
N TYR A 86 16.31 11.68 16.03
CA TYR A 86 16.30 10.90 14.80
C TYR A 86 16.84 9.49 15.06
N TYR A 87 16.01 8.49 14.84
CA TYR A 87 16.40 7.09 14.94
C TYR A 87 16.52 6.48 13.54
N GLN A 88 17.72 6.06 13.20
CA GLN A 88 17.93 5.29 11.98
C GLN A 88 17.38 3.86 12.18
N THR A 89 16.23 3.57 11.58
CA THR A 89 15.65 2.23 11.66
C THR A 89 16.61 1.20 11.07
N PRO A 90 16.87 0.07 11.75
CA PRO A 90 17.76 -0.98 11.26
C PRO A 90 17.13 -1.84 10.14
N THR A 91 16.34 -1.20 9.26
CA THR A 91 15.79 -1.81 8.05
C THR A 91 16.85 -1.96 6.96
N ASN A 92 17.86 -1.09 6.95
CA ASN A 92 19.01 -1.10 6.05
C ASN A 92 20.31 -1.07 6.85
N TYR A 93 20.67 -2.20 7.45
CA TYR A 93 21.91 -2.34 8.20
C TYR A 93 22.93 -3.08 7.33
N ASN A 94 23.63 -2.33 6.45
CA ASN A 94 24.53 -2.89 5.43
C ASN A 94 25.67 -3.70 6.04
N GLU A 95 26.16 -3.32 7.22
CA GLU A 95 27.22 -4.02 7.95
C GLU A 95 26.82 -5.45 8.35
N HIS A 96 25.54 -5.68 8.59
CA HIS A 96 24.98 -6.97 8.95
C HIS A 96 24.20 -7.64 7.81
N ASN A 97 24.35 -7.12 6.58
CA ASN A 97 23.65 -7.60 5.38
C ASN A 97 22.11 -7.67 5.56
N ILE A 98 21.56 -6.76 6.37
CA ILE A 98 20.10 -6.64 6.55
C ILE A 98 19.57 -5.60 5.57
N ARG A 99 18.63 -6.05 4.74
CA ARG A 99 17.91 -5.20 3.81
C ARG A 99 16.44 -5.59 3.86
N TRP A 100 15.64 -4.78 4.55
CA TRP A 100 14.21 -5.03 4.67
C TRP A 100 13.43 -3.73 4.45
N SER A 101 12.49 -3.76 3.52
CA SER A 101 11.62 -2.62 3.24
C SER A 101 10.30 -2.76 3.99
N ASN A 102 10.00 -1.81 4.87
CA ASN A 102 8.69 -1.73 5.50
C ASN A 102 7.71 -1.01 4.57
N VAL A 103 6.51 -1.57 4.43
CA VAL A 103 5.48 -1.04 3.52
C VAL A 103 5.09 0.40 3.87
N ILE A 104 4.97 0.72 5.16
CA ILE A 104 4.58 2.07 5.60
C ILE A 104 5.75 3.05 5.41
N CYS A 105 6.92 2.72 5.97
CA CYS A 105 8.05 3.65 6.06
C CYS A 105 8.76 3.86 4.72
N ASP A 106 8.87 2.82 3.90
CA ASP A 106 9.68 2.85 2.67
C ASP A 106 8.86 3.02 1.40
N MET A 107 7.54 2.73 1.44
CA MET A 107 6.69 2.81 0.25
C MET A 107 5.57 3.84 0.39
N ILE A 108 4.77 3.78 1.45
CA ILE A 108 3.58 4.64 1.58
C ILE A 108 3.99 6.08 1.90
N ILE A 109 4.82 6.29 2.91
CA ILE A 109 5.19 7.64 3.37
C ILE A 109 5.99 8.41 2.32
N PRO A 110 7.09 7.85 1.74
CA PRO A 110 7.92 8.62 0.83
C PRO A 110 7.35 8.73 -0.59
N GLN A 111 6.47 7.82 -1.01
CA GLN A 111 6.02 7.71 -2.38
C GLN A 111 4.51 7.95 -2.52
N ARG A 112 4.10 9.21 -2.58
CA ARG A 112 2.68 9.60 -2.74
C ARG A 112 2.02 9.02 -3.99
N THR A 113 2.75 8.88 -5.08
CA THR A 113 2.25 8.26 -6.32
C THR A 113 1.96 6.76 -6.15
N THR A 114 2.80 6.05 -5.39
CA THR A 114 2.57 4.66 -5.01
C THR A 114 1.31 4.53 -4.17
N MET A 115 1.08 5.47 -3.26
CA MET A 115 -0.12 5.52 -2.44
C MET A 115 -1.40 5.59 -3.29
N ALA A 116 -1.43 6.51 -4.27
CA ALA A 116 -2.56 6.60 -5.20
C ALA A 116 -2.72 5.33 -6.04
N GLY A 117 -1.62 4.77 -6.55
CA GLY A 117 -1.62 3.54 -7.34
C GLY A 117 -2.13 2.33 -6.56
N TRP A 118 -1.71 2.18 -5.31
CA TRP A 118 -2.16 1.07 -4.45
C TRP A 118 -3.62 1.21 -4.03
N CYS A 119 -4.08 2.42 -3.78
CA CYS A 119 -5.49 2.67 -3.52
C CYS A 119 -6.34 2.15 -4.69
N VAL A 120 -5.97 2.46 -5.91
CA VAL A 120 -6.75 2.08 -7.09
C VAL A 120 -6.62 0.58 -7.38
N ILE A 121 -5.39 0.02 -7.42
CA ILE A 121 -5.18 -1.38 -7.79
C ILE A 121 -5.85 -2.36 -6.80
N LEU A 122 -5.90 -2.05 -5.51
CA LEU A 122 -6.53 -2.95 -4.54
C LEU A 122 -8.04 -3.10 -4.80
N PHE A 123 -8.71 -2.01 -5.16
CA PHE A 123 -10.12 -2.06 -5.56
C PHE A 123 -10.31 -2.69 -6.94
N GLU A 124 -9.37 -2.48 -7.88
CA GLU A 124 -9.39 -3.16 -9.18
C GLU A 124 -9.23 -4.67 -9.04
N LEU A 125 -8.33 -5.13 -8.17
CA LEU A 125 -8.14 -6.57 -7.90
C LEU A 125 -9.38 -7.18 -7.25
N GLU A 126 -10.00 -6.48 -6.31
CA GLU A 126 -11.26 -6.93 -5.71
C GLU A 126 -12.37 -7.02 -6.77
N MET A 127 -12.47 -6.01 -7.62
CA MET A 127 -13.43 -5.99 -8.73
C MET A 127 -13.16 -7.12 -9.72
N LEU A 128 -11.89 -7.40 -10.05
CA LEU A 128 -11.48 -8.50 -10.92
C LEU A 128 -11.91 -9.85 -10.34
N VAL A 129 -11.64 -10.09 -9.05
CA VAL A 129 -12.07 -11.32 -8.36
C VAL A 129 -13.58 -11.49 -8.44
N ASN A 130 -14.33 -10.43 -8.20
CA ASN A 130 -15.79 -10.48 -8.28
C ASN A 130 -16.31 -10.62 -9.72
N ALA A 131 -15.66 -10.00 -10.69
CA ALA A 131 -15.99 -10.14 -12.11
C ALA A 131 -15.88 -11.59 -12.57
N VAL A 132 -14.78 -12.25 -12.19
CA VAL A 132 -14.51 -13.66 -12.50
C VAL A 132 -15.51 -14.57 -11.78
N LYS A 133 -15.68 -14.41 -10.47
CA LYS A 133 -16.60 -15.25 -9.66
C LYS A 133 -18.05 -15.14 -10.11
N ASN A 134 -18.52 -13.93 -10.41
CA ASN A 134 -19.93 -13.68 -10.72
C ASN A 134 -20.22 -13.69 -12.22
N LYS A 135 -19.20 -13.83 -13.07
CA LYS A 135 -19.31 -13.83 -14.57
C LYS A 135 -20.05 -12.60 -15.10
N LYS A 136 -19.86 -11.41 -14.48
CA LYS A 136 -20.54 -10.17 -14.85
C LYS A 136 -19.68 -9.32 -15.77
N THR A 137 -20.06 -9.19 -17.04
CA THR A 137 -19.37 -8.38 -18.05
C THR A 137 -19.23 -6.90 -17.63
N SER A 138 -20.22 -6.34 -16.93
CA SER A 138 -20.15 -4.95 -16.47
C SER A 138 -18.94 -4.65 -15.58
N TYR A 139 -18.52 -5.57 -14.74
CA TYR A 139 -17.32 -5.41 -13.91
C TYR A 139 -16.06 -5.36 -14.76
N PHE A 140 -15.96 -6.18 -15.81
CA PHE A 140 -14.81 -6.14 -16.73
C PHE A 140 -14.73 -4.83 -17.51
N ILE A 141 -15.87 -4.27 -17.91
CA ILE A 141 -15.92 -2.96 -18.60
C ILE A 141 -15.42 -1.85 -17.67
N ILE A 142 -15.95 -1.78 -16.45
CA ILE A 142 -15.54 -0.76 -15.47
C ILE A 142 -14.04 -0.90 -15.14
N LEU A 143 -13.59 -2.14 -14.88
CA LEU A 143 -12.17 -2.45 -14.65
C LEU A 143 -11.29 -1.96 -15.80
N GLY A 144 -11.68 -2.24 -17.05
CA GLY A 144 -10.94 -1.80 -18.23
C GLY A 144 -10.85 -0.27 -18.36
N VAL A 145 -11.92 0.44 -18.02
CA VAL A 145 -11.93 1.91 -18.02
C VAL A 145 -10.98 2.46 -16.96
N ILE A 146 -11.02 1.93 -15.72
CA ILE A 146 -10.15 2.37 -14.64
C ILE A 146 -8.68 2.02 -14.97
N ALA A 147 -8.41 0.79 -15.43
CA ALA A 147 -7.08 0.36 -15.86
C ALA A 147 -6.51 1.24 -16.99
N GLY A 148 -7.35 1.73 -17.89
CA GLY A 148 -6.97 2.69 -18.93
C GLY A 148 -6.50 4.05 -18.37
N CYS A 149 -6.93 4.42 -17.16
CA CYS A 149 -6.48 5.64 -16.46
C CYS A 149 -5.21 5.42 -15.63
N MET A 150 -4.84 4.18 -15.31
CA MET A 150 -3.71 3.84 -14.45
C MET A 150 -2.35 4.36 -14.93
N PRO A 151 -2.05 4.47 -16.25
CA PRO A 151 -0.79 5.07 -16.70
C PRO A 151 -0.56 6.49 -16.17
N MET A 152 -1.64 7.25 -15.96
CA MET A 152 -1.58 8.62 -15.42
C MET A 152 -1.49 8.64 -13.88
N ILE A 153 -1.78 7.53 -13.21
CA ILE A 153 -1.78 7.40 -11.76
C ILE A 153 -0.48 6.75 -11.31
N HIS A 154 -0.27 5.49 -11.71
CA HIS A 154 0.91 4.70 -11.30
C HIS A 154 1.14 3.50 -12.22
N THR A 155 2.13 3.60 -13.10
CA THR A 155 2.42 2.61 -14.15
C THR A 155 2.77 1.22 -13.60
N HIS A 156 3.49 1.16 -12.47
CA HIS A 156 3.86 -0.13 -11.86
C HIS A 156 2.63 -0.91 -11.37
N SER A 157 1.62 -0.22 -10.85
CA SER A 157 0.35 -0.86 -10.47
C SER A 157 -0.41 -1.39 -11.67
N LEU A 158 -0.41 -0.67 -12.80
CA LEU A 158 -0.98 -1.16 -14.05
C LEU A 158 -0.26 -2.44 -14.52
N LEU A 159 1.07 -2.47 -14.46
CA LEU A 159 1.84 -3.66 -14.84
C LEU A 159 1.48 -4.85 -13.94
N ALA A 160 1.40 -4.64 -12.63
CA ALA A 160 1.00 -5.67 -11.67
C ALA A 160 -0.42 -6.19 -11.96
N LEU A 161 -1.38 -5.27 -12.20
CA LEU A 161 -2.75 -5.64 -12.58
C LEU A 161 -2.76 -6.48 -13.87
N GLY A 162 -1.97 -6.08 -14.88
CA GLY A 162 -1.85 -6.81 -16.15
C GLY A 162 -1.32 -8.23 -15.97
N ILE A 163 -0.25 -8.40 -15.16
CA ILE A 163 0.33 -9.71 -14.86
C ILE A 163 -0.68 -10.61 -14.13
N ILE A 164 -1.34 -10.07 -13.09
CA ILE A 164 -2.34 -10.83 -12.32
C ILE A 164 -3.54 -11.20 -13.21
N SER A 165 -4.03 -10.26 -14.02
CA SER A 165 -5.14 -10.51 -14.94
C SER A 165 -4.80 -11.57 -15.98
N ALA A 166 -3.59 -11.53 -16.53
CA ALA A 166 -3.11 -12.56 -17.47
C ALA A 166 -3.00 -13.92 -16.77
N GLY A 167 -2.45 -13.98 -15.56
CA GLY A 167 -2.40 -15.22 -14.78
C GLY A 167 -3.79 -15.81 -14.51
N MET A 168 -4.74 -14.98 -14.10
CA MET A 168 -6.14 -15.42 -13.89
C MET A 168 -6.79 -15.89 -15.19
N PHE A 169 -6.52 -15.21 -16.30
CA PHE A 169 -7.05 -15.61 -17.62
C PHE A 169 -6.55 -17.01 -18.02
N PHE A 170 -5.24 -17.28 -17.88
CA PHE A 170 -4.70 -18.61 -18.19
C PHE A 170 -5.22 -19.70 -17.26
N LEU A 171 -5.36 -19.42 -15.98
CA LEU A 171 -5.98 -20.38 -15.04
C LEU A 171 -7.43 -20.69 -15.43
N TYR A 172 -8.17 -19.67 -15.88
CA TYR A 172 -9.57 -19.84 -16.27
C TYR A 172 -9.79 -20.53 -17.62
N LEU A 173 -8.77 -20.50 -18.50
CA LEU A 173 -8.80 -21.26 -19.76
C LEU A 173 -8.51 -22.74 -19.54
N TYR A 174 -7.90 -23.10 -18.40
CA TYR A 174 -7.48 -24.46 -18.10
C TYR A 174 -8.55 -25.25 -17.31
N ASP A 175 -9.48 -24.53 -16.65
CA ASP A 175 -10.67 -25.10 -15.97
C ASP A 175 -11.89 -25.19 -16.92
#